data_57de385ef4314b0fd8397e9d72fbca34
#
_entry.id   57de385ef4314b0fd8397e9d72fbca34
#
_cell.length_a   1.000
_cell.length_b   1.000
_cell.length_c   1.000
_cell.angle_alpha   90.00
_cell.angle_beta   90.00
_cell.angle_gamma   90.00
#
_symmetry.space_group_name_H-M   'P 1'
#
loop_
_entity.id
_entity.type
_entity.pdbx_description
1 polymer ?
#
loop_
_entity_poly.entity_id
_entity_poly.type
_entity_poly.pdbx_seq_one_letter_code
_entity_poly.pdbx_strand_id
1 'polypeptide(L)'
;MPTIALVDDDRNILTSVSIALEGEGYRVQTYTDGSTALDGLKTNPPDLAIFDIKMPRMDGMELLRRLRQKSDLPVIFLTSKDEEIDELFGLKMGADDFIRKPFSQ
;
A
#
# COMPACT_ATOMS: atom_id res chain seq x y z
N MET A 1 -1.36 17.61 -8.77
CA MET A 1 -0.62 16.34 -8.85
C MET A 1 -1.11 15.39 -7.78
N PRO A 2 -1.66 14.24 -8.17
CA PRO A 2 -2.08 13.26 -7.19
C PRO A 2 -0.89 12.70 -6.40
N THR A 3 -1.14 12.37 -5.16
CA THR A 3 -0.14 11.80 -4.26
C THR A 3 -0.49 10.36 -3.96
N ILE A 4 0.48 9.46 -4.10
CA ILE A 4 0.32 8.04 -3.83
C ILE A 4 1.28 7.65 -2.70
N ALA A 5 0.76 6.97 -1.69
CA ALA A 5 1.58 6.41 -0.63
C ALA A 5 1.89 4.95 -0.95
N LEU A 6 3.14 4.56 -0.80
CA LEU A 6 3.59 3.19 -0.96
C LEU A 6 4.08 2.67 0.38
N VAL A 7 3.57 1.52 0.80
CA VAL A 7 3.98 0.88 2.05
C VAL A 7 4.47 -0.52 1.74
N ASP A 8 5.76 -0.75 1.92
CA ASP A 8 6.39 -2.04 1.64
C ASP A 8 7.72 -2.10 2.40
N ASP A 9 8.02 -3.20 3.05
CA ASP A 9 9.29 -3.37 3.76
C ASP A 9 10.46 -3.67 2.80
N ASP A 10 10.17 -3.99 1.56
CA ASP A 10 11.19 -4.20 0.52
C ASP A 10 11.53 -2.86 -0.15
N ARG A 11 12.71 -2.33 0.17
CA ARG A 11 13.15 -1.04 -0.36
C ARG A 11 13.33 -1.05 -1.88
N ASN A 12 13.63 -2.20 -2.47
CA ASN A 12 13.76 -2.32 -3.92
C ASN A 12 12.41 -2.12 -4.59
N ILE A 13 11.35 -2.66 -4.02
CA ILE A 13 9.98 -2.45 -4.51
C ILE A 13 9.61 -0.96 -4.39
N LEU A 14 9.89 -0.35 -3.25
CA LEU A 14 9.60 1.08 -3.06
C LEU A 14 10.30 1.93 -4.11
N THR A 15 11.58 1.66 -4.36
CA THR A 15 12.36 2.41 -5.34
C THR A 15 11.80 2.22 -6.75
N SER A 16 11.58 0.98 -7.16
CA SER A 16 11.12 0.67 -8.52
C SER A 16 9.75 1.25 -8.80
N VAL A 17 8.82 1.09 -7.88
CA VAL A 17 7.45 1.58 -8.08
C VAL A 17 7.40 3.10 -7.99
N SER A 18 8.18 3.70 -7.10
CA SER A 18 8.25 5.16 -6.98
C SER A 18 8.73 5.79 -8.29
N ILE A 19 9.78 5.23 -8.88
CA ILE A 19 10.32 5.74 -10.14
C ILE A 19 9.24 5.67 -11.24
N ALA A 20 8.56 4.54 -11.34
CA ALA A 20 7.51 4.36 -12.33
C ALA A 20 6.36 5.35 -12.14
N LEU A 21 5.91 5.53 -10.92
CA LEU A 21 4.79 6.45 -10.63
C LEU A 21 5.20 7.91 -10.81
N GLU A 22 6.39 8.28 -10.38
CA GLU A 22 6.89 9.64 -10.58
C GLU A 22 7.05 9.95 -12.05
N GLY A 23 7.45 8.96 -12.86
CA GLY A 23 7.53 9.11 -14.31
C GLY A 23 6.18 9.41 -14.95
N GLU A 24 5.09 9.01 -14.31
CA GLU A 24 3.73 9.28 -14.76
C GLU A 24 3.14 10.58 -14.20
N GLY A 25 3.93 11.31 -13.40
CA GLY A 25 3.51 12.61 -12.88
C GLY A 25 2.91 12.58 -11.47
N TYR A 26 3.00 11.45 -10.77
CA TYR A 26 2.50 11.37 -9.39
C TYR A 26 3.56 11.78 -8.39
N ARG A 27 3.12 12.30 -7.27
CA ARG A 27 3.97 12.42 -6.08
C ARG A 27 3.90 11.11 -5.31
N VAL A 28 5.02 10.69 -4.74
CA VAL A 28 5.07 9.42 -4.01
C VAL A 28 5.61 9.64 -2.61
N GLN A 29 4.86 9.10 -1.63
CA GLN A 29 5.30 9.01 -0.24
C GLN A 29 5.62 7.54 0.02
N THR A 30 6.75 7.24 0.64
CA THR A 30 7.13 5.86 0.92
C THR A 30 7.27 5.59 2.40
N TYR A 31 6.85 4.40 2.81
CA TYR A 31 6.94 3.93 4.19
C TYR A 31 7.43 2.49 4.19
N THR A 32 8.28 2.15 5.14
CA THR A 32 8.87 0.80 5.21
C THR A 32 8.21 -0.10 6.23
N ASP A 33 7.28 0.42 7.01
CA ASP A 33 6.53 -0.38 7.99
C ASP A 33 5.14 0.21 8.24
N GLY A 34 4.28 -0.61 8.84
CA GLY A 34 2.89 -0.22 9.05
C GLY A 34 2.71 0.89 10.08
N SER A 35 3.53 0.93 11.12
CA SER A 35 3.40 1.93 12.17
C SER A 35 3.69 3.34 11.67
N THR A 36 4.83 3.52 10.98
CA THR A 36 5.16 4.83 10.39
C THR A 36 4.18 5.21 9.30
N ALA A 37 3.71 4.22 8.53
CA ALA A 37 2.71 4.47 7.49
C ALA A 37 1.41 5.00 8.11
N LEU A 38 0.93 4.37 9.15
CA LEU A 38 -0.32 4.80 9.79
C LEU A 38 -0.24 6.26 10.25
N ASP A 39 0.87 6.63 10.88
CA ASP A 39 1.07 8.01 11.32
C ASP A 39 1.15 8.97 10.13
N GLY A 40 1.92 8.60 9.10
CA GLY A 40 2.08 9.43 7.91
C GLY A 40 0.78 9.62 7.13
N LEU A 41 -0.02 8.58 7.02
CA LEU A 41 -1.30 8.64 6.32
C LEU A 41 -2.31 9.53 7.04
N LYS A 42 -2.22 9.64 8.36
CA LYS A 42 -3.06 10.55 9.13
C LYS A 42 -2.58 12.01 9.02
N THR A 43 -1.28 12.21 9.01
CA THR A 43 -0.69 13.55 9.01
C THR A 43 -0.70 14.18 7.62
N ASN A 44 -0.36 13.40 6.61
CA ASN A 44 -0.30 13.84 5.21
C ASN A 44 -1.07 12.86 4.33
N PRO A 45 -2.41 12.91 4.33
CA PRO A 45 -3.20 11.93 3.58
C PRO A 45 -2.91 12.03 2.07
N PRO A 46 -2.61 10.89 1.44
CA PRO A 46 -2.46 10.85 -0.01
C PRO A 46 -3.83 10.72 -0.69
N ASP A 47 -3.82 10.67 -2.02
CA ASP A 47 -5.05 10.42 -2.79
C ASP A 47 -5.33 8.92 -2.91
N LEU A 48 -4.28 8.10 -2.84
CA LEU A 48 -4.35 6.65 -2.95
C LEU A 48 -3.19 6.04 -2.16
N ALA A 49 -3.41 4.89 -1.55
CA ALA A 49 -2.35 4.15 -0.87
C ALA A 49 -2.21 2.75 -1.46
N ILE A 50 -0.97 2.28 -1.57
CA ILE A 50 -0.66 0.92 -2.02
C ILE A 50 0.11 0.24 -0.88
N PHE A 51 -0.45 -0.83 -0.35
CA PHE A 51 0.12 -1.56 0.79
C PHE A 51 0.60 -2.94 0.37
N ASP A 52 1.81 -3.29 0.76
CA ASP A 52 2.24 -4.69 0.75
C ASP A 52 1.47 -5.43 1.85
N ILE A 53 1.07 -6.67 1.60
CA ILE A 53 0.35 -7.46 2.59
C ILE A 53 1.29 -7.98 3.65
N LYS A 54 2.37 -8.65 3.23
CA LYS A 54 3.29 -9.31 4.17
C LYS A 54 4.41 -8.39 4.63
N MET A 55 4.22 -7.80 5.78
CA MET A 55 5.24 -6.98 6.44
C MET A 55 5.39 -7.45 7.88
N PRO A 56 6.59 -7.33 8.47
CA PRO A 56 6.77 -7.71 9.87
C PRO A 56 5.97 -6.79 10.82
N ARG A 57 5.59 -7.33 11.93
CA ARG A 57 4.87 -6.66 13.02
C ARG A 57 3.44 -6.25 12.66
N MET A 58 3.26 -5.29 11.78
CA MET A 58 1.94 -4.89 11.30
C MET A 58 1.88 -5.13 9.80
N ASP A 59 1.12 -6.12 9.36
CA ASP A 59 0.96 -6.41 7.94
C ASP A 59 -0.01 -5.42 7.28
N GLY A 60 -0.13 -5.53 5.96
CA GLY A 60 -0.98 -4.61 5.19
C GLY A 60 -2.45 -4.69 5.55
N MET A 61 -2.93 -5.87 5.94
CA MET A 61 -4.33 -6.03 6.32
C MET A 61 -4.63 -5.37 7.66
N GLU A 62 -3.74 -5.50 8.62
CA GLU A 62 -3.88 -4.84 9.91
C GLU A 62 -3.79 -3.32 9.73
N LEU A 63 -2.88 -2.85 8.88
CA LEU A 63 -2.77 -1.44 8.55
C LEU A 63 -4.08 -0.91 7.97
N LEU A 64 -4.66 -1.64 7.02
CA LEU A 64 -5.95 -1.26 6.43
C LEU A 64 -7.04 -1.22 7.50
N ARG A 65 -7.11 -2.23 8.35
CA ARG A 65 -8.12 -2.30 9.40
C ARG A 65 -8.05 -1.08 10.32
N ARG A 66 -6.84 -0.68 10.72
CA ARG A 66 -6.64 0.48 11.57
C ARG A 66 -6.96 1.78 10.84
N LEU A 67 -6.58 1.87 9.58
CA LEU A 67 -6.85 3.05 8.76
C LEU A 67 -8.36 3.24 8.57
N ARG A 68 -9.09 2.17 8.32
CA ARG A 68 -10.53 2.22 8.06
C ARG A 68 -11.36 2.69 9.25
N GLN A 69 -10.79 2.68 10.45
CA GLN A 69 -11.48 3.24 11.60
C GLN A 69 -11.72 4.74 11.47
N LYS A 70 -10.90 5.43 10.67
CA LYS A 70 -10.94 6.90 10.56
C LYS A 70 -10.88 7.43 9.15
N SER A 71 -10.78 6.58 8.14
CA SER A 71 -10.53 7.05 6.77
C SER A 71 -11.12 6.11 5.73
N ASP A 72 -11.65 6.71 4.66
CA ASP A 72 -12.13 5.99 3.47
C ASP A 72 -11.10 6.05 2.34
N LEU A 73 -9.86 6.36 2.65
CA LEU A 73 -8.79 6.48 1.67
C LEU A 73 -8.75 5.24 0.76
N PRO A 74 -8.74 5.41 -0.57
CA PRO A 74 -8.60 4.27 -1.47
C PRO A 74 -7.30 3.51 -1.22
N VAL A 75 -7.40 2.20 -1.11
CA VAL A 75 -6.25 1.32 -0.84
C VAL A 75 -6.22 0.19 -1.84
N ILE A 76 -5.05 -0.04 -2.42
CA ILE A 76 -4.76 -1.16 -3.30
C ILE A 76 -3.70 -2.00 -2.60
N PHE A 77 -3.89 -3.33 -2.57
CA PHE A 77 -2.88 -4.23 -2.03
C PHE A 77 -1.90 -4.68 -3.10
N LEU A 78 -0.66 -4.81 -2.67
CA LEU A 78 0.41 -5.37 -3.47
C LEU A 78 0.67 -6.77 -2.93
N THR A 79 0.46 -7.81 -3.74
CA THR A 79 0.47 -9.18 -3.26
C THR A 79 1.29 -10.10 -4.18
N SER A 80 1.83 -11.18 -3.63
CA SER A 80 2.51 -12.21 -4.40
C SER A 80 1.51 -13.28 -4.87
N LYS A 81 1.95 -14.15 -5.76
CA LYS A 81 1.11 -15.23 -6.28
C LYS A 81 0.59 -16.18 -5.22
N ASP A 82 1.31 -16.31 -4.12
CA ASP A 82 0.98 -17.26 -3.04
C ASP A 82 -0.05 -16.71 -2.06
N GLU A 83 -0.60 -15.53 -2.31
CA GLU A 83 -1.45 -14.83 -1.37
C GLU A 83 -2.89 -14.65 -1.87
N GLU A 84 -3.41 -15.60 -2.66
CA GLU A 84 -4.76 -15.48 -3.21
C GLU A 84 -5.85 -15.46 -2.14
N ILE A 85 -5.66 -16.23 -1.06
CA ILE A 85 -6.61 -16.23 0.06
C ILE A 85 -6.63 -14.87 0.75
N ASP A 86 -5.45 -14.27 0.90
CA ASP A 86 -5.33 -12.95 1.50
C ASP A 86 -5.99 -11.89 0.64
N GLU A 87 -5.94 -12.06 -0.68
CA GLU A 87 -6.60 -11.16 -1.62
C GLU A 87 -8.10 -11.06 -1.33
N LEU A 88 -8.79 -12.20 -1.26
CA LEU A 88 -10.22 -12.22 -0.94
C LEU A 88 -10.51 -11.59 0.42
N PHE A 89 -9.70 -11.91 1.42
CA PHE A 89 -9.87 -11.37 2.75
C PHE A 89 -9.69 -9.85 2.76
N GLY A 90 -8.67 -9.36 2.05
CA GLY A 90 -8.40 -7.92 1.96
C GLY A 90 -9.56 -7.14 1.33
N LEU A 91 -10.16 -7.68 0.26
CA LEU A 91 -11.32 -7.06 -0.37
C LEU A 91 -12.50 -6.99 0.60
N LYS A 92 -12.71 -8.03 1.41
CA LYS A 92 -13.75 -8.03 2.43
C LYS A 92 -13.48 -7.01 3.54
N MET A 93 -12.23 -6.69 3.79
CA MET A 93 -11.84 -5.70 4.79
C MET A 93 -11.89 -4.26 4.28
N GLY A 94 -12.18 -4.07 3.00
CA GLY A 94 -12.37 -2.75 2.42
C GLY A 94 -11.26 -2.25 1.53
N ALA A 95 -10.39 -3.14 1.03
CA ALA A 95 -9.45 -2.77 -0.03
C ALA A 95 -10.20 -2.59 -1.34
N ASP A 96 -9.74 -1.68 -2.17
CA ASP A 96 -10.38 -1.37 -3.44
C ASP A 96 -9.92 -2.28 -4.57
N ASP A 97 -8.68 -2.76 -4.50
CA ASP A 97 -8.13 -3.60 -5.56
C ASP A 97 -6.83 -4.25 -5.11
N PHE A 98 -6.24 -5.07 -5.99
CA PHE A 98 -4.99 -5.77 -5.78
C PHE A 98 -4.10 -5.67 -7.00
N ILE A 99 -2.79 -5.60 -6.75
CA ILE A 99 -1.75 -5.72 -7.78
C ILE A 99 -0.84 -6.86 -7.37
N ARG A 100 -0.59 -7.79 -8.27
CA ARG A 100 0.26 -8.95 -8.00
C ARG A 100 1.73 -8.64 -8.27
N LYS A 101 2.60 -9.11 -7.40
CA LYS A 101 4.05 -9.12 -7.61
C LYS A 101 4.46 -10.40 -8.35
N PRO A 102 5.56 -10.39 -9.12
CA PRO A 102 6.33 -9.22 -9.53
C PRO A 102 5.62 -8.47 -10.65
N PHE A 103 5.96 -7.20 -10.80
CA PHE A 103 5.39 -6.39 -11.86
C PHE A 103 5.97 -6.77 -13.21
N SER A 104 5.10 -6.88 -14.21
CA SER A 104 5.53 -6.99 -15.60
C SER A 104 5.93 -5.63 -16.11
N GLN A 105 7.02 -5.60 -16.80
CA GLN A 105 7.49 -4.39 -17.45
C GLN A 105 6.99 -4.31 -18.87
#